data_d06eb4ceb597a027790fd7ce28f28d26
#
_entry.id   d06eb4ceb597a027790fd7ce28f28d26
#
_cell.length_a   1.000
_cell.length_b   1.000
_cell.length_c   1.000
_cell.angle_alpha   90.00
_cell.angle_beta   90.00
_cell.angle_gamma   90.00
#
_symmetry.space_group_name_H-M   'P 1'
#
loop_
_entity.id
_entity.type
_entity.pdbx_description
1 polymer ?
#
loop_
_entity_poly.entity_id
_entity_poly.type
_entity_poly.pdbx_seq_one_letter_code
_entity_poly.pdbx_strand_id
1 'polypeptide(L)' 'LVRWQPGTQFQHHVHPGGEEVFVLEGTFEDEQGQYPKGTWLRNPPYSEHTPFSTEGCLIWVKIGHLPVQDNFNT' A
#
# COMPACT_ATOMS: atom_id res chain seq x y z
N LEU A 1 -8.31 -6.47 -6.33
CA LEU A 1 -8.31 -7.08 -4.99
C LEU A 1 -7.13 -8.03 -4.85
N VAL A 2 -6.48 -7.96 -3.72
CA VAL A 2 -5.35 -8.84 -3.42
C VAL A 2 -5.55 -9.43 -2.03
N ARG A 3 -5.43 -10.75 -1.94
CA ARG A 3 -5.49 -11.42 -0.64
C ARG A 3 -4.08 -11.84 -0.23
N TRP A 4 -3.68 -11.45 0.96
CA TRP A 4 -2.40 -11.83 1.53
C TRP A 4 -2.62 -12.86 2.61
N GLN A 5 -1.90 -13.96 2.52
CA GLN A 5 -1.94 -14.98 3.55
C GLN A 5 -1.23 -14.48 4.81
N PRO A 6 -1.56 -15.04 5.98
CA PRO A 6 -0.84 -14.67 7.20
C PRO A 6 0.67 -14.87 7.03
N GLY A 7 1.44 -13.91 7.52
CA GLY A 7 2.89 -13.97 7.43
C GLY A 7 3.47 -13.52 6.10
N THR A 8 2.65 -13.01 5.19
CA THR A 8 3.14 -12.50 3.91
C THR A 8 3.98 -11.26 4.13
N GLN A 9 5.12 -11.21 3.43
CA GLN A 9 6.03 -10.08 3.50
C GLN A 9 6.60 -9.83 2.11
N PHE A 10 6.62 -8.58 1.69
CA PHE A 10 7.19 -8.21 0.40
C PHE A 10 8.49 -7.46 0.63
N GLN A 11 9.31 -7.42 -0.41
CA GLN A 11 10.54 -6.67 -0.35
C GLN A 11 10.23 -5.18 -0.37
N HIS A 12 11.17 -4.40 0.15
CA HIS A 12 11.11 -2.95 0.08
C HIS A 12 11.01 -2.51 -1.39
N HIS A 13 10.09 -1.61 -1.68
CA HIS A 13 9.92 -1.16 -3.05
C HIS A 13 9.38 0.27 -3.09
N VAL A 14 9.44 0.85 -4.29
CA VAL A 14 8.99 2.21 -4.56
C VAL A 14 7.96 2.14 -5.69
N HIS A 15 6.89 2.92 -5.54
CA HIS A 15 5.89 3.05 -6.60
C HIS A 15 5.98 4.45 -7.20
N PRO A 16 6.54 4.60 -8.40
CA PRO A 16 6.71 5.92 -9.00
C PRO A 16 5.42 6.72 -9.16
N GLY A 17 4.32 6.04 -9.43
CA GLY A 17 3.02 6.71 -9.55
C GLY A 17 2.21 6.74 -8.28
N GLY A 18 2.78 6.30 -7.16
CA GLY A 18 2.07 6.22 -5.90
C GLY A 18 1.15 5.02 -5.82
N GLU A 19 0.45 4.92 -4.68
CA GLU A 19 -0.39 3.77 -4.39
C GLU A 19 -1.52 4.18 -3.47
N GLU A 20 -2.70 3.61 -3.70
CA GLU A 20 -3.79 3.70 -2.73
C GLU A 20 -4.18 2.30 -2.31
N VAL A 21 -4.42 2.12 -1.02
CA VAL A 21 -4.80 0.82 -0.45
C VAL A 21 -6.01 1.02 0.44
N PHE A 22 -7.01 0.16 0.27
CA PHE A 22 -8.14 0.10 1.19
C PHE A 22 -8.19 -1.29 1.78
N VAL A 23 -8.16 -1.37 3.11
CA VAL A 23 -8.13 -2.66 3.81
C VAL A 23 -9.55 -3.16 4.00
N LEU A 24 -9.89 -4.24 3.33
CA LEU A 24 -11.23 -4.82 3.37
C LEU A 24 -11.38 -5.85 4.48
N GLU A 25 -10.33 -6.60 4.78
CA GLU A 25 -10.32 -7.60 5.85
C GLU A 25 -8.94 -7.73 6.41
N GLY A 26 -8.82 -8.06 7.69
CA GLY A 26 -7.55 -8.30 8.34
C GLY A 26 -6.78 -7.03 8.62
N THR A 27 -5.47 -7.14 8.65
CA THR A 27 -4.59 -6.02 8.96
C THR A 27 -3.43 -5.95 7.99
N PHE A 28 -3.33 -4.84 7.30
CA PHE A 28 -2.20 -4.53 6.42
C PHE A 28 -1.18 -3.76 7.25
N GLU A 29 0.11 -3.99 7.02
CA GLU A 29 1.15 -3.38 7.86
C GLU A 29 2.31 -2.90 6.99
N ASP A 30 3.05 -1.93 7.52
CA ASP A 30 4.34 -1.54 6.96
C ASP A 30 5.19 -1.00 8.11
N GLU A 31 6.36 -0.46 7.80
CA GLU A 31 7.27 0.00 8.83
C GLU A 31 6.73 1.17 9.65
N GLN A 32 5.66 1.81 9.19
CA GLN A 32 5.10 2.95 9.91
C GLN A 32 3.92 2.59 10.80
N GLY A 33 3.36 1.41 10.65
CA GLY A 33 2.26 1.03 11.53
C GLY A 33 1.41 -0.11 11.02
N GLN A 34 0.27 -0.27 11.67
CA GLN A 34 -0.71 -1.31 11.39
C GLN A 34 -2.00 -0.65 10.94
N TYR A 35 -2.61 -1.23 9.93
CA TYR A 35 -3.80 -0.67 9.29
C TYR A 35 -4.89 -1.72 9.25
N PRO A 36 -5.85 -1.66 10.18
CA PRO A 36 -6.91 -2.67 10.24
C PRO A 36 -7.98 -2.43 9.19
N LYS A 37 -8.93 -3.36 9.16
CA LYS A 37 -10.10 -3.25 8.28
C LYS A 37 -10.70 -1.85 8.34
N GLY A 38 -11.02 -1.31 7.18
CA GLY A 38 -11.61 0.02 7.06
C GLY A 38 -10.62 1.15 6.89
N THR A 39 -9.32 0.86 6.96
CA THR A 39 -8.30 1.87 6.76
C THR A 39 -8.06 2.13 5.28
N TRP A 40 -7.95 3.39 4.93
CA TRP A 40 -7.57 3.80 3.59
C TRP A 40 -6.23 4.50 3.68
N LEU A 41 -5.28 4.02 2.87
CA LEU A 41 -3.93 4.56 2.83
C LEU A 41 -3.66 5.16 1.48
N ARG A 42 -2.95 6.27 1.47
CA ARG A 42 -2.46 6.87 0.24
C ARG A 42 -0.97 7.07 0.39
N ASN A 43 -0.22 6.37 -0.44
CA ASN A 43 1.23 6.48 -0.49
C ASN A 43 1.59 7.33 -1.70
N PRO A 44 2.13 8.53 -1.50
CA PRO A 44 2.39 9.45 -2.62
C PRO A 44 3.40 8.88 -3.61
N PRO A 45 3.48 9.45 -4.82
CA PRO A 45 4.47 9.01 -5.80
C PRO A 45 5.87 9.01 -5.22
N TYR A 46 6.63 7.98 -5.56
CA TYR A 46 8.01 7.75 -5.12
C TYR A 46 8.17 7.47 -3.63
N SER A 47 7.09 7.26 -2.90
CA SER A 47 7.21 6.84 -1.50
C SER A 47 7.75 5.42 -1.45
N GLU A 48 8.45 5.11 -0.37
CA GLU A 48 9.08 3.80 -0.16
C GLU A 48 8.42 3.12 1.01
N HIS A 49 8.21 1.82 0.90
CA HIS A 49 7.67 1.06 2.02
C HIS A 49 8.00 -0.42 1.88
N THR A 50 7.88 -1.12 2.99
CA THR A 50 8.08 -2.56 3.07
C THR A 50 6.80 -3.18 3.61
N PRO A 51 5.84 -3.52 2.76
CA PRO A 51 4.55 -4.00 3.24
C PRO A 51 4.60 -5.45 3.70
N PHE A 52 3.78 -5.75 4.70
CA PHE A 52 3.65 -7.11 5.20
C PHE A 52 2.30 -7.27 5.89
N SER A 53 1.96 -8.49 6.26
CA SER A 53 0.76 -8.73 7.05
C SER A 53 0.94 -9.98 7.89
N THR A 54 1.00 -9.79 9.19
CA THR A 54 1.17 -10.90 10.14
C THR A 54 -0.08 -11.79 10.16
N GLU A 55 -1.24 -11.17 10.17
CA GLU A 55 -2.52 -11.88 10.24
C GLU A 55 -3.08 -12.27 8.90
N GLY A 56 -2.57 -11.68 7.85
CA GLY A 56 -3.19 -11.77 6.54
C GLY A 56 -4.18 -10.64 6.35
N CYS A 57 -4.51 -10.35 5.11
CA CYS A 57 -5.47 -9.28 4.82
C CYS A 57 -6.03 -9.43 3.41
N LEU A 58 -7.15 -8.76 3.19
CA LEU A 58 -7.71 -8.58 1.86
C LEU A 58 -7.71 -7.09 1.60
N ILE A 59 -7.05 -6.66 0.54
CA ILE A 59 -6.93 -5.24 0.22
C ILE A 59 -7.38 -4.97 -1.21
N TRP A 60 -7.90 -3.77 -1.41
CA TRP A 60 -8.07 -3.18 -2.72
C TRP A 60 -6.89 -2.25 -2.93
N VAL A 61 -6.21 -2.37 -4.05
CA VAL A 61 -5.03 -1.55 -4.30
C VAL A 61 -5.07 -0.98 -5.69
N LYS A 62 -4.64 0.27 -5.82
CA LYS A 62 -4.52 0.94 -7.09
C LYS A 62 -3.15 1.61 -7.14
N ILE A 63 -2.37 1.29 -8.16
CA ILE A 63 -0.98 1.69 -8.27
C ILE A 63 -0.80 2.55 -9.51
N GLY A 64 0.06 3.59 -9.38
CA GLY A 64 0.50 4.36 -10.54
C GLY A 64 -0.46 5.41 -11.03
N HIS A 65 -1.53 5.69 -10.30
CA HIS A 65 -2.55 6.63 -10.78
C HIS A 65 -2.42 8.03 -10.20
N LEU A 66 -1.57 8.24 -9.20
CA LEU A 66 -1.46 9.54 -8.57
C LEU A 66 -0.59 10.46 -9.41
N PRO A 67 -0.94 11.75 -9.47
CA PRO A 67 -0.14 12.68 -10.25
C PRO A 67 1.25 12.87 -9.64
N VAL A 68 2.24 13.02 -10.51
CA VAL A 68 3.60 13.33 -10.09
C VAL A 68 3.68 14.82 -9.85
N GLN A 69 4.38 15.18 -8.81
CA GLN A 69 4.38 16.56 -8.36
C GLN A 69 5.21 17.51 -9.19
N ASP A 70 6.09 17.10 -9.88
CA ASP A 70 6.90 18.03 -10.49
C ASP A 70 6.32 18.49 -11.72
N ASN A 71 5.79 18.50 -12.06
CA ASN A 71 5.36 19.04 -13.03
C ASN A 71 5.69 19.04 -14.28
N PHE A 72 6.18 18.41 -14.36
CA PHE A 72 6.19 18.44 -15.67
C PHE A 72 5.02 17.76 -16.20
N ASN A 73 4.70 17.92 -15.73
CA ASN A 73 3.81 17.67 -16.35
C ASN A 73 3.07 18.27 -16.60
N THR A 74 3.29 18.48 -16.53
CA THR A 74 2.79 18.99 -16.90
C THR A 74 2.36 18.89 -17.41
#